data_d844583f53bafde078ce311d85983764
#
_entry.id   d844583f53bafde078ce311d85983764
#
_cell.length_a   1.000
_cell.length_b   1.000
_cell.length_c   1.000
_cell.angle_alpha   90.00
_cell.angle_beta   90.00
_cell.angle_gamma   90.00
#
_symmetry.space_group_name_H-M   'P 1'
#
loop_
_entity.id
_entity.type
_entity.pdbx_description
1 polymer ?
#
loop_
_entity_poly.entity_id
_entity_poly.type
_entity_poly.pdbx_seq_one_letter_code
_entity_poly.pdbx_strand_id
1 'polypeptide(L)'
;MKKAPIIIFSLFIVAAVGIVAMNKKNTPLPTKKIVVNPKPEADPGIPLTALTFTDAVQNMGKIADGEKVEIVFHFQNTGNELLIIKDVAASCGCTIPEKPLEPIAPGEKGIIKASFDSKGRAGLNHKVIYVYANTKEAKHDLTFDVEVTPID
;
A
#
# COMPACT_ATOMS: atom_id res chain seq x y z
N MET A 1 -66.25 -43.05 -45.83
CA MET A 1 -67.61 -42.53 -45.52
C MET A 1 -67.50 -41.60 -44.33
N LYS A 2 -68.16 -40.42 -44.42
CA LYS A 2 -68.37 -39.37 -43.40
C LYS A 2 -67.17 -38.45 -43.12
N LYS A 3 -67.02 -37.36 -43.85
CA LYS A 3 -67.69 -36.03 -43.79
C LYS A 3 -67.25 -35.19 -42.56
N ALA A 4 -66.60 -34.04 -42.88
CA ALA A 4 -66.21 -32.96 -42.07
C ALA A 4 -67.34 -32.34 -41.24
N PRO A 5 -67.05 -31.41 -40.37
CA PRO A 5 -67.06 -30.00 -40.80
C PRO A 5 -65.96 -29.08 -40.23
N ILE A 6 -65.71 -28.15 -41.08
CA ILE A 6 -65.02 -26.87 -40.87
C ILE A 6 -65.76 -26.06 -39.82
N ILE A 7 -65.06 -25.56 -38.83
CA ILE A 7 -65.52 -24.42 -38.04
C ILE A 7 -64.48 -23.35 -38.10
N ILE A 8 -64.86 -22.28 -38.80
CA ILE A 8 -64.20 -20.99 -38.88
C ILE A 8 -64.52 -20.23 -37.60
N PHE A 9 -63.53 -19.81 -36.86
CA PHE A 9 -63.74 -18.78 -35.87
C PHE A 9 -62.56 -17.80 -35.90
N SER A 10 -62.88 -16.73 -36.59
CA SER A 10 -62.83 -15.31 -36.21
C SER A 10 -61.54 -14.80 -35.52
N LEU A 11 -60.88 -14.14 -36.36
CA LEU A 11 -60.03 -12.92 -36.21
C LEU A 11 -60.28 -12.15 -34.89
N PHE A 12 -59.31 -12.10 -34.02
CA PHE A 12 -59.12 -11.02 -33.08
C PHE A 12 -57.66 -10.57 -33.13
N ILE A 13 -57.42 -9.55 -33.90
CA ILE A 13 -56.22 -8.74 -33.87
C ILE A 13 -56.29 -7.91 -32.59
N VAL A 14 -55.53 -8.28 -31.58
CA VAL A 14 -55.21 -7.37 -30.48
C VAL A 14 -53.77 -6.92 -30.67
N ALA A 15 -53.64 -5.71 -31.19
CA ALA A 15 -52.36 -4.99 -31.22
C ALA A 15 -51.98 -4.65 -29.80
N ALA A 16 -51.17 -5.52 -29.18
CA ALA A 16 -50.45 -5.16 -27.95
C ALA A 16 -49.18 -4.42 -28.36
N VAL A 17 -49.25 -3.10 -28.29
CA VAL A 17 -48.09 -2.21 -28.31
C VAL A 17 -47.28 -2.55 -27.07
N GLY A 18 -46.32 -3.42 -27.20
CA GLY A 18 -45.32 -3.71 -26.18
C GLY A 18 -44.37 -2.53 -26.07
N ILE A 19 -44.58 -1.71 -25.08
CA ILE A 19 -43.59 -0.73 -24.64
C ILE A 19 -42.38 -1.52 -24.17
N VAL A 20 -41.33 -1.58 -25.01
CA VAL A 20 -40.01 -2.03 -24.60
C VAL A 20 -39.49 -0.97 -23.65
N ALA A 21 -39.72 -1.17 -22.36
CA ALA A 21 -39.02 -0.46 -21.32
C ALA A 21 -37.54 -0.84 -21.42
N MET A 22 -36.75 0.04 -22.06
CA MET A 22 -35.29 -0.02 -21.99
C MET A 22 -34.89 0.18 -20.53
N ASN A 23 -34.77 -0.92 -19.79
CA ASN A 23 -34.14 -0.95 -18.50
C ASN A 23 -32.64 -0.64 -18.72
N LYS A 24 -32.30 0.65 -18.71
CA LYS A 24 -30.92 1.11 -18.56
C LYS A 24 -30.43 0.54 -17.23
N LYS A 25 -29.81 -0.62 -17.30
CA LYS A 25 -29.00 -1.12 -16.19
C LYS A 25 -27.91 -0.11 -15.97
N ASN A 26 -28.12 0.79 -15.02
CA ASN A 26 -27.10 1.59 -14.42
C ASN A 26 -26.15 0.58 -13.74
N THR A 27 -25.16 0.12 -14.48
CA THR A 27 -24.01 -0.57 -13.91
C THR A 27 -23.27 0.47 -13.09
N PRO A 28 -23.20 0.38 -11.76
CA PRO A 28 -22.37 1.28 -10.98
C PRO A 28 -20.94 1.05 -11.47
N LEU A 29 -20.25 2.14 -11.84
CA LEU A 29 -18.80 2.10 -12.04
C LEU A 29 -18.19 1.43 -10.80
N PRO A 30 -17.20 0.55 -10.97
CA PRO A 30 -16.48 0.01 -9.84
C PRO A 30 -15.80 1.18 -9.12
N THR A 31 -16.39 1.59 -8.02
CA THR A 31 -15.75 2.51 -7.09
C THR A 31 -14.49 1.81 -6.64
N LYS A 32 -13.35 2.23 -7.18
CA LYS A 32 -12.04 1.82 -6.69
C LYS A 32 -12.06 2.13 -5.18
N LYS A 33 -12.30 1.10 -4.37
CA LYS A 33 -12.12 1.21 -2.93
C LYS A 33 -10.70 1.69 -2.75
N ILE A 34 -10.55 2.94 -2.35
CA ILE A 34 -9.31 3.44 -1.79
C ILE A 34 -9.14 2.58 -0.54
N VAL A 35 -8.28 1.59 -0.64
CA VAL A 35 -7.80 0.87 0.53
C VAL A 35 -6.96 1.89 1.28
N VAL A 36 -7.62 2.65 2.13
CA VAL A 36 -6.93 3.37 3.19
C VAL A 36 -6.37 2.26 4.05
N ASN A 37 -5.06 2.02 3.94
CA ASN A 37 -4.38 1.13 4.86
C ASN A 37 -4.72 1.64 6.27
N PRO A 38 -5.46 0.88 7.08
CA PRO A 38 -5.72 1.30 8.44
C PRO A 38 -4.35 1.49 9.10
N LYS A 39 -4.16 2.67 9.69
CA LYS A 39 -3.05 2.91 10.63
C LYS A 39 -2.96 1.65 11.51
N PRO A 40 -1.80 0.98 11.60
CA PRO A 40 -1.65 -0.17 12.46
C PRO A 40 -1.95 0.29 13.90
N GLU A 41 -3.13 -0.04 14.39
CA GLU A 41 -3.47 0.18 15.80
C GLU A 41 -2.65 -0.79 16.63
N ALA A 42 -2.30 -0.37 17.84
CA ALA A 42 -1.64 -1.24 18.81
C ALA A 42 -2.52 -2.49 18.99
N ASP A 43 -1.97 -3.65 18.69
CA ASP A 43 -2.63 -4.93 18.89
C ASP A 43 -2.83 -5.09 20.39
N PRO A 44 -4.07 -5.22 20.91
CA PRO A 44 -4.35 -5.21 22.34
C PRO A 44 -3.72 -6.37 23.12
N GLY A 45 -3.12 -7.34 22.44
CA GLY A 45 -2.44 -8.50 23.04
C GLY A 45 -0.92 -8.43 23.04
N ILE A 46 -0.29 -7.44 22.39
CA ILE A 46 1.19 -7.34 22.31
C ILE A 46 1.69 -6.27 23.27
N PRO A 47 2.54 -6.61 24.26
CA PRO A 47 3.14 -5.65 25.17
C PRO A 47 3.87 -4.53 24.41
N LEU A 48 3.79 -3.30 24.90
CA LEU A 48 4.52 -2.17 24.33
C LEU A 48 5.95 -2.16 24.85
N THR A 49 6.87 -1.78 23.96
CA THR A 49 8.29 -1.59 24.27
C THR A 49 8.78 -0.20 23.86
N ALA A 50 10.09 0.04 23.88
CA ALA A 50 10.71 1.27 23.42
C ALA A 50 11.71 0.98 22.29
N LEU A 51 11.76 1.88 21.32
CA LEU A 51 12.62 1.82 20.15
C LEU A 51 13.40 3.13 20.02
N THR A 52 14.70 3.02 19.82
CA THR A 52 15.58 4.17 19.57
C THR A 52 16.36 3.95 18.28
N PHE A 53 16.27 4.89 17.34
CA PHE A 53 17.11 4.91 16.14
C PHE A 53 18.40 5.70 16.41
N THR A 54 19.51 5.20 15.88
CA THR A 54 20.82 5.87 15.98
C THR A 54 20.96 6.96 14.91
N ASP A 55 20.37 6.72 13.75
CA ASP A 55 20.57 7.49 12.52
C ASP A 55 19.26 7.66 11.74
N ALA A 56 18.22 8.17 12.41
CA ALA A 56 16.88 8.35 11.81
C ALA A 56 16.85 9.33 10.62
N VAL A 57 17.87 10.16 10.48
CA VAL A 57 18.02 11.14 9.38
C VAL A 57 19.38 10.95 8.74
N GLN A 58 19.42 10.66 7.44
CA GLN A 58 20.64 10.42 6.71
C GLN A 58 20.76 11.31 5.48
N ASN A 59 21.99 11.66 5.10
CA ASN A 59 22.30 12.35 3.85
C ASN A 59 23.22 11.47 3.01
N MET A 60 22.72 11.02 1.86
CA MET A 60 23.44 10.13 0.96
C MET A 60 24.36 10.86 -0.01
N GLY A 61 24.39 12.21 0.05
CA GLY A 61 25.20 13.03 -0.84
C GLY A 61 24.69 13.02 -2.28
N LYS A 62 25.62 12.95 -3.24
CA LYS A 62 25.36 12.99 -4.69
C LYS A 62 25.54 11.61 -5.31
N ILE A 63 24.60 11.24 -6.16
CA ILE A 63 24.65 10.00 -6.96
C ILE A 63 24.28 10.31 -8.41
N ALA A 64 24.65 9.42 -9.35
CA ALA A 64 24.25 9.55 -10.74
C ALA A 64 22.81 9.07 -10.98
N ASP A 65 22.15 9.64 -12.01
CA ASP A 65 20.84 9.14 -12.45
C ASP A 65 20.95 7.68 -12.90
N GLY A 66 20.02 6.83 -12.45
CA GLY A 66 20.00 5.39 -12.70
C GLY A 66 20.79 4.56 -11.68
N GLU A 67 21.52 5.19 -10.77
CA GLU A 67 22.19 4.49 -9.68
C GLU A 67 21.19 3.99 -8.62
N LYS A 68 21.46 2.79 -8.07
CA LYS A 68 20.70 2.25 -6.93
C LYS A 68 21.55 2.36 -5.68
N VAL A 69 20.94 2.89 -4.61
CA VAL A 69 21.60 3.08 -3.34
C VAL A 69 20.87 2.29 -2.27
N GLU A 70 21.64 1.55 -1.46
CA GLU A 70 21.14 0.91 -0.25
C GLU A 70 21.34 1.86 0.94
N ILE A 71 20.28 2.08 1.70
CA ILE A 71 20.25 2.87 2.92
C ILE A 71 19.99 1.93 4.09
N VAL A 72 20.78 2.04 5.16
CA VAL A 72 20.64 1.21 6.35
C VAL A 72 20.42 2.08 7.57
N PHE A 73 19.30 1.92 8.25
CA PHE A 73 18.99 2.58 9.51
C PHE A 73 19.17 1.63 10.66
N HIS A 74 19.98 2.02 11.65
CA HIS A 74 20.24 1.22 12.84
C HIS A 74 19.30 1.62 13.97
N PHE A 75 18.82 0.61 14.69
CA PHE A 75 18.00 0.84 15.87
C PHE A 75 18.34 -0.13 17.00
N GLN A 76 17.84 0.16 18.18
CA GLN A 76 17.93 -0.68 19.35
C GLN A 76 16.59 -0.77 20.06
N ASN A 77 16.23 -1.97 20.53
CA ASN A 77 15.15 -2.12 21.49
C ASN A 77 15.65 -1.63 22.86
N THR A 78 15.20 -0.45 23.24
CA THR A 78 15.58 0.19 24.52
C THR A 78 14.53 -0.04 25.63
N GLY A 79 13.49 -0.84 25.33
CA GLY A 79 12.49 -1.23 26.30
C GLY A 79 12.76 -2.59 26.94
N ASN A 80 11.78 -3.12 27.67
CA ASN A 80 11.90 -4.37 28.45
C ASN A 80 11.13 -5.53 27.84
N GLU A 81 10.38 -5.30 26.75
CA GLU A 81 9.59 -6.28 26.04
C GLU A 81 10.13 -6.53 24.63
N LEU A 82 9.72 -7.61 23.99
CA LEU A 82 10.10 -7.89 22.60
C LEU A 82 9.61 -6.78 21.67
N LEU A 83 10.52 -6.26 20.84
CA LEU A 83 10.20 -5.30 19.81
C LEU A 83 9.82 -6.01 18.52
N ILE A 84 8.64 -5.73 18.00
CA ILE A 84 8.12 -6.27 16.76
C ILE A 84 7.96 -5.14 15.76
N ILE A 85 8.73 -5.18 14.67
CA ILE A 85 8.51 -4.29 13.54
C ILE A 85 7.36 -4.88 12.71
N LYS A 86 6.17 -4.30 12.87
CA LYS A 86 4.93 -4.80 12.25
C LYS A 86 4.96 -4.59 10.74
N ASP A 87 5.34 -3.38 10.31
CA ASP A 87 5.37 -3.02 8.90
C ASP A 87 6.38 -1.90 8.62
N VAL A 88 6.80 -1.79 7.36
CA VAL A 88 7.60 -0.66 6.85
C VAL A 88 7.04 -0.24 5.49
N ALA A 89 6.91 1.06 5.28
CA ALA A 89 6.40 1.63 4.04
C ALA A 89 7.24 2.83 3.61
N ALA A 90 7.37 3.05 2.32
CA ALA A 90 8.04 4.22 1.79
C ALA A 90 7.05 5.26 1.25
N SER A 91 7.43 6.53 1.28
CA SER A 91 6.65 7.65 0.75
C SER A 91 6.49 7.62 -0.79
N CYS A 92 7.27 6.79 -1.50
CA CYS A 92 7.22 6.63 -2.95
C CYS A 92 7.51 5.19 -3.38
N GLY A 93 7.07 4.82 -4.58
CA GLY A 93 7.41 3.53 -5.20
C GLY A 93 8.87 3.40 -5.68
N CYS A 94 9.68 4.44 -5.49
CA CYS A 94 11.11 4.47 -5.83
C CYS A 94 12.01 3.95 -4.70
N THR A 95 11.44 3.68 -3.54
CA THR A 95 12.13 3.17 -2.35
C THR A 95 11.44 1.90 -1.89
N ILE A 96 12.20 0.84 -1.76
CA ILE A 96 11.71 -0.47 -1.32
C ILE A 96 12.33 -0.73 0.06
N PRO A 97 11.57 -0.59 1.15
CA PRO A 97 12.06 -0.87 2.49
C PRO A 97 11.96 -2.36 2.83
N GLU A 98 12.90 -2.82 3.66
CA GLU A 98 12.93 -4.17 4.22
C GLU A 98 13.04 -4.09 5.73
N LYS A 99 12.30 -4.94 6.44
CA LYS A 99 12.28 -5.02 7.90
C LYS A 99 12.84 -6.34 8.42
N PRO A 100 13.30 -6.39 9.68
CA PRO A 100 13.57 -7.65 10.36
C PRO A 100 12.30 -8.51 10.42
N LEU A 101 12.46 -9.81 10.21
CA LEU A 101 11.35 -10.78 10.30
C LEU A 101 11.16 -11.27 11.74
N GLU A 102 12.25 -11.34 12.51
CA GLU A 102 12.24 -11.82 13.88
C GLU A 102 12.03 -10.68 14.89
N PRO A 103 11.34 -10.93 16.01
CA PRO A 103 11.28 -9.99 17.11
C PRO A 103 12.68 -9.71 17.69
N ILE A 104 12.91 -8.46 18.11
CA ILE A 104 14.19 -8.00 18.66
C ILE A 104 14.08 -8.00 20.20
N ALA A 105 14.97 -8.72 20.87
CA ALA A 105 14.96 -8.81 22.32
C ALA A 105 15.37 -7.48 23.00
N PRO A 106 15.01 -7.26 24.27
CA PRO A 106 15.46 -6.11 25.05
C PRO A 106 16.98 -5.93 25.00
N GLY A 107 17.41 -4.71 24.65
CA GLY A 107 18.82 -4.37 24.51
C GLY A 107 19.47 -4.76 23.18
N GLU A 108 18.84 -5.58 22.38
CA GLU A 108 19.36 -5.98 21.07
C GLU A 108 19.19 -4.87 20.02
N LYS A 109 20.05 -4.95 18.99
CA LYS A 109 20.08 -4.03 17.86
C LYS A 109 19.49 -4.70 16.62
N GLY A 110 18.88 -3.87 15.76
CA GLY A 110 18.38 -4.30 14.47
C GLY A 110 18.64 -3.24 13.40
N ILE A 111 18.26 -3.56 12.17
CA ILE A 111 18.39 -2.65 11.04
C ILE A 111 17.08 -2.63 10.23
N ILE A 112 16.78 -1.47 9.66
CA ILE A 112 15.84 -1.30 8.56
C ILE A 112 16.67 -0.98 7.33
N LYS A 113 16.52 -1.75 6.26
CA LYS A 113 17.17 -1.48 4.98
C LYS A 113 16.18 -0.82 4.04
N ALA A 114 16.69 -0.03 3.10
CA ALA A 114 15.92 0.49 2.00
C ALA A 114 16.77 0.58 0.73
N SER A 115 16.18 0.24 -0.41
CA SER A 115 16.81 0.41 -1.72
C SER A 115 16.11 1.55 -2.46
N PHE A 116 16.87 2.57 -2.87
CA PHE A 116 16.39 3.70 -3.64
C PHE A 116 16.89 3.61 -5.09
N ASP A 117 15.96 3.69 -6.05
CA ASP A 117 16.25 3.75 -7.48
C ASP A 117 16.18 5.21 -7.94
N SER A 118 17.33 5.78 -8.34
CA SER A 118 17.45 7.18 -8.74
C SER A 118 17.01 7.48 -10.18
N LYS A 119 16.67 6.46 -10.97
CA LYS A 119 16.37 6.61 -12.40
C LYS A 119 15.24 7.61 -12.67
N GLY A 120 15.56 8.66 -13.45
CA GLY A 120 14.62 9.72 -13.81
C GLY A 120 14.24 10.63 -12.64
N ARG A 121 15.12 10.80 -11.63
CA ARG A 121 14.86 11.58 -10.41
C ARG A 121 15.89 12.67 -10.16
N ALA A 122 16.39 13.29 -11.24
CA ALA A 122 17.37 14.35 -11.14
C ALA A 122 16.96 15.45 -10.14
N GLY A 123 17.93 15.97 -9.41
CA GLY A 123 17.77 17.00 -8.38
C GLY A 123 17.70 16.44 -6.95
N LEU A 124 17.29 17.30 -6.01
CA LEU A 124 17.18 16.94 -4.60
C LEU A 124 15.96 16.04 -4.35
N ASN A 125 16.20 14.91 -3.72
CA ASN A 125 15.20 13.96 -3.32
C ASN A 125 15.19 13.84 -1.80
N HIS A 126 14.05 14.15 -1.17
CA HIS A 126 13.76 13.89 0.22
C HIS A 126 12.79 12.72 0.32
N LYS A 127 13.14 11.66 1.05
CA LYS A 127 12.35 10.43 1.16
C LYS A 127 12.09 10.09 2.61
N VAL A 128 10.89 9.56 2.88
CA VAL A 128 10.47 9.12 4.20
C VAL A 128 10.12 7.65 4.17
N ILE A 129 10.60 6.91 5.16
CA ILE A 129 10.25 5.52 5.43
C ILE A 129 9.49 5.51 6.74
N TYR A 130 8.29 4.95 6.71
CA TYR A 130 7.43 4.78 7.87
C TYR A 130 7.67 3.41 8.49
N VAL A 131 8.04 3.37 9.75
CA VAL A 131 8.24 2.13 10.51
C VAL A 131 7.13 2.00 11.54
N TYR A 132 6.41 0.89 11.49
CA TYR A 132 5.33 0.59 12.42
C TYR A 132 5.78 -0.51 13.39
N ALA A 133 5.68 -0.24 14.70
CA ALA A 133 6.15 -1.14 15.74
C ALA A 133 5.19 -1.18 16.94
N ASN A 134 5.41 -2.15 17.85
CA ASN A 134 4.69 -2.23 19.13
C ASN A 134 5.29 -1.26 20.17
N THR A 135 5.35 0.00 19.84
CA THR A 135 5.83 1.08 20.72
C THR A 135 4.70 2.04 21.05
N LYS A 136 4.89 2.90 22.06
CA LYS A 136 3.90 3.92 22.44
C LYS A 136 3.54 4.81 21.24
N GLU A 137 4.54 5.21 20.47
CA GLU A 137 4.36 5.87 19.19
C GLU A 137 4.37 4.80 18.10
N ALA A 138 3.19 4.29 17.76
CA ALA A 138 3.06 3.15 16.85
C ALA A 138 3.73 3.35 15.47
N LYS A 139 4.08 4.58 15.10
CA LYS A 139 4.73 4.95 13.83
C LYS A 139 5.96 5.82 14.09
N HIS A 140 7.07 5.46 13.44
CA HIS A 140 8.32 6.22 13.43
C HIS A 140 8.68 6.60 11.99
N ASP A 141 9.21 7.80 11.79
CA ASP A 141 9.61 8.32 10.50
C ASP A 141 11.13 8.32 10.38
N LEU A 142 11.66 7.61 9.38
CA LEU A 142 13.06 7.63 8.99
C LEU A 142 13.18 8.42 7.69
N THR A 143 14.17 9.28 7.59
CA THR A 143 14.34 10.12 6.41
C THR A 143 15.72 10.01 5.81
N PHE A 144 15.81 10.14 4.48
CA PHE A 144 17.08 10.35 3.81
C PHE A 144 16.96 11.36 2.69
N ASP A 145 18.04 12.09 2.50
CA ASP A 145 18.21 13.06 1.43
C ASP A 145 19.27 12.56 0.46
N VAL A 146 19.03 12.76 -0.85
CA VAL A 146 19.97 12.41 -1.90
C VAL A 146 19.84 13.39 -3.06
N GLU A 147 20.96 13.87 -3.59
CA GLU A 147 21.00 14.68 -4.80
C GLU A 147 21.35 13.80 -6.00
N VAL A 148 20.45 13.71 -6.98
CA VAL A 148 20.65 12.93 -8.20
C VAL A 148 21.16 13.85 -9.31
N THR A 149 22.36 13.57 -9.83
CA THR A 149 22.95 14.33 -10.93
C THR A 149 22.60 13.66 -12.27
N PRO A 150 22.11 14.42 -13.26
CA PRO A 150 21.90 13.88 -14.62
C PRO A 150 23.19 13.27 -15.18
N ILE A 151 23.04 12.21 -15.96
CA ILE A 151 24.10 11.71 -16.86
C ILE A 151 23.84 12.28 -18.24
N ASP A 152 24.81 12.98 -18.78
CA ASP A 152 24.79 13.54 -20.17
C ASP A 152 24.79 12.43 -21.21
#